data_d64e4d8c165741d4b3da88e8b92eeee0
#
_entry.id   d64e4d8c165741d4b3da88e8b92eeee0
#
_cell.length_a   1.000
_cell.length_b   1.000
_cell.length_c   1.000
_cell.angle_alpha   90.00
_cell.angle_beta   90.00
_cell.angle_gamma   90.00
#
_symmetry.space_group_name_H-M   'P 1'
#
loop_
_entity.id
_entity.type
_entity.pdbx_description
1 polymer ?
#
loop_
_entity_poly.entity_id
_entity_poly.type
_entity_poly.pdbx_seq_one_letter_code
_entity_poly.pdbx_strand_id
1 'polypeptide(L)'
;DGLAAVISRGDDSGTHKKEKALWNSAGIRPQGAWYLEVGRGMGPALLMASEKGAYVLCDKGTFLSMKKRLELSICFEGGDSLLNVYSVISVNPKRHPRVRHGLARKIVQWMVSTEAQRSIGAFTVEGETLFRPLRIKGKVK
;
A
#
# COMPACT_ATOMS: atom_id res chain seq x y z
N ASP A 1 25.12 11.86 17.12
CA ASP A 1 24.29 12.38 16.02
C ASP A 1 23.29 11.29 15.62
N GLY A 2 22.12 11.30 16.27
CA GLY A 2 21.12 10.26 16.08
C GLY A 2 20.28 10.51 14.84
N LEU A 3 20.75 10.10 13.67
CA LEU A 3 19.86 9.92 12.52
C LEU A 3 18.88 8.81 12.88
N ALA A 4 17.58 9.13 12.83
CA ALA A 4 16.55 8.14 13.08
C ALA A 4 16.65 7.02 12.04
N ALA A 5 16.63 5.77 12.49
CA ALA A 5 16.72 4.63 11.61
C ALA A 5 15.49 4.53 10.72
N VAL A 6 15.68 4.07 9.49
CA VAL A 6 14.61 3.80 8.52
C VAL A 6 14.70 2.35 8.08
N ILE A 7 13.58 1.66 8.14
CA ILE A 7 13.43 0.29 7.66
C ILE A 7 12.77 0.30 6.29
N SER A 8 13.46 -0.24 5.31
CA SER A 8 12.93 -0.47 3.97
C SER A 8 12.51 -1.92 3.77
N ARG A 9 11.49 -2.15 2.96
CA ARG A 9 11.16 -3.53 2.53
C ARG A 9 12.29 -4.19 1.74
N GLY A 10 13.00 -3.44 0.90
CA GLY A 10 14.14 -3.93 0.12
C GLY A 10 13.84 -5.09 -0.85
N ASP A 11 12.57 -5.30 -1.25
CA ASP A 11 12.10 -6.49 -1.97
C ASP A 11 11.55 -6.21 -3.38
N ASP A 12 11.81 -5.02 -3.91
CA ASP A 12 11.33 -4.51 -5.20
C ASP A 12 9.79 -4.50 -5.38
N SER A 13 9.04 -4.60 -4.28
CA SER A 13 7.57 -4.48 -4.25
C SER A 13 7.10 -3.07 -4.60
N GLY A 14 5.77 -2.91 -4.75
CA GLY A 14 5.14 -1.60 -4.96
C GLY A 14 5.49 -0.59 -3.84
N THR A 15 5.49 -1.03 -2.58
CA THR A 15 5.87 -0.18 -1.44
C THR A 15 7.34 0.24 -1.52
N HIS A 16 8.26 -0.69 -1.82
CA HIS A 16 9.67 -0.37 -1.97
C HIS A 16 9.92 0.58 -3.16
N LYS A 17 9.25 0.36 -4.29
CA LYS A 17 9.32 1.29 -5.44
C LYS A 17 8.80 2.68 -5.09
N LYS A 18 7.72 2.76 -4.32
CA LYS A 18 7.17 4.02 -3.83
C LYS A 18 8.14 4.74 -2.90
N GLU A 19 8.72 4.02 -1.95
CA GLU A 19 9.75 4.54 -1.05
C GLU A 19 10.94 5.13 -1.83
N LYS A 20 11.49 4.39 -2.79
CA LYS A 20 12.59 4.86 -3.66
C LYS A 20 12.20 6.12 -4.44
N ALA A 21 10.96 6.19 -4.92
CA ALA A 21 10.47 7.39 -5.61
C ALA A 21 10.39 8.61 -4.68
N LEU A 22 10.00 8.42 -3.41
CA LEU A 22 9.97 9.49 -2.41
C LEU A 22 11.39 9.98 -2.08
N TRP A 23 12.34 9.07 -1.85
CA TRP A 23 13.74 9.42 -1.64
C TRP A 23 14.32 10.22 -2.82
N ASN A 24 14.05 9.75 -4.03
CA ASN A 24 14.51 10.42 -5.25
C ASN A 24 13.90 11.83 -5.38
N SER A 25 12.62 12.00 -5.09
CA SER A 25 11.95 13.32 -5.14
C SER A 25 12.48 14.28 -4.07
N ALA A 26 12.96 13.76 -2.96
CA ALA A 26 13.62 14.54 -1.90
C ALA A 26 15.11 14.83 -2.19
N GLY A 27 15.67 14.30 -3.29
CA GLY A 27 17.09 14.44 -3.60
C GLY A 27 18.00 13.65 -2.65
N ILE A 28 17.45 12.68 -1.91
CA ILE A 28 18.18 11.88 -0.92
C ILE A 28 18.51 10.51 -1.51
N ARG A 29 19.74 10.08 -1.35
CA ARG A 29 20.15 8.70 -1.63
C ARG A 29 20.32 7.97 -0.29
N PRO A 30 19.35 7.13 0.12
CA PRO A 30 19.43 6.44 1.40
C PRO A 30 20.56 5.41 1.35
N GLN A 31 21.46 5.46 2.35
CA GLN A 31 22.60 4.55 2.48
C GLN A 31 23.22 4.66 3.88
N GLY A 32 23.97 3.65 4.28
CA GLY A 32 24.67 3.62 5.56
C GLY A 32 23.84 3.03 6.70
N ALA A 33 24.34 3.12 7.91
CA ALA A 33 23.83 2.40 9.08
C ALA A 33 22.40 2.79 9.50
N TRP A 34 21.90 3.94 9.08
CA TRP A 34 20.54 4.40 9.40
C TRP A 34 19.46 3.84 8.47
N TYR A 35 19.83 3.26 7.31
CA TYR A 35 18.91 2.72 6.32
C TYR A 35 19.10 1.22 6.18
N LEU A 36 18.09 0.45 6.60
CA LEU A 36 18.15 -1.00 6.70
C LEU A 36 17.12 -1.66 5.79
N GLU A 37 17.58 -2.40 4.80
CA GLU A 37 16.72 -3.18 3.91
C GLU A 37 16.48 -4.59 4.47
N VAL A 38 15.20 -4.96 4.64
CA VAL A 38 14.80 -6.25 5.22
C VAL A 38 14.84 -7.37 4.17
N GLY A 39 14.61 -7.05 2.90
CA GLY A 39 14.51 -8.03 1.81
C GLY A 39 13.31 -8.98 1.94
N ARG A 40 12.30 -8.61 2.73
CA ARG A 40 11.11 -9.43 3.03
C ARG A 40 9.84 -8.59 2.97
N GLY A 41 8.67 -9.26 3.09
CA GLY A 41 7.36 -8.62 3.06
C GLY A 41 7.12 -7.55 4.14
N MET A 42 5.96 -6.86 4.04
CA MET A 42 5.65 -5.70 4.89
C MET A 42 5.56 -6.05 6.38
N GLY A 43 5.06 -7.23 6.74
CA GLY A 43 4.96 -7.66 8.14
C GLY A 43 6.31 -7.69 8.85
N PRO A 44 7.33 -8.40 8.35
CA PRO A 44 8.69 -8.37 8.88
C PRO A 44 9.31 -6.97 8.96
N ALA A 45 9.05 -6.10 7.97
CA ALA A 45 9.54 -4.72 7.99
C ALA A 45 8.91 -3.90 9.13
N LEU A 46 7.60 -4.04 9.36
CA LEU A 46 6.90 -3.41 10.48
C LEU A 46 7.40 -3.90 11.84
N LEU A 47 7.60 -5.21 12.01
CA LEU A 47 8.13 -5.76 13.25
C LEU A 47 9.54 -5.23 13.55
N MET A 48 10.43 -5.23 12.56
CA MET A 48 11.78 -4.69 12.73
C MET A 48 11.75 -3.19 13.03
N ALA A 49 10.87 -2.42 12.39
CA ALA A 49 10.71 -1.01 12.70
C ALA A 49 10.22 -0.78 14.14
N SER A 50 9.28 -1.59 14.60
CA SER A 50 8.77 -1.56 15.98
C SER A 50 9.88 -1.87 17.00
N GLU A 51 10.63 -2.94 16.78
CA GLU A 51 11.73 -3.34 17.67
C GLU A 51 12.86 -2.31 17.75
N LYS A 52 13.12 -1.60 16.67
CA LYS A 52 14.20 -0.61 16.56
C LYS A 52 13.77 0.84 16.83
N GLY A 53 12.49 1.10 17.06
CA GLY A 53 11.96 2.47 17.14
C GLY A 53 12.24 3.27 15.86
N ALA A 54 12.12 2.61 14.69
CA ALA A 54 12.53 3.14 13.41
C ALA A 54 11.33 3.60 12.56
N TYR A 55 11.59 4.45 11.57
CA TYR A 55 10.59 4.82 10.56
C TYR A 55 10.47 3.74 9.49
N VAL A 56 9.26 3.58 8.94
CA VAL A 56 8.98 2.62 7.87
C VAL A 56 7.83 3.15 6.99
N LEU A 57 7.95 2.99 5.68
CA LEU A 57 6.83 3.20 4.77
C LEU A 57 6.00 1.91 4.68
N CYS A 58 4.70 2.01 4.93
CA CYS A 58 3.80 0.87 4.80
C CYS A 58 2.43 1.27 4.26
N ASP A 59 1.67 0.30 3.77
CA ASP A 59 0.25 0.48 3.51
C ASP A 59 -0.56 0.43 4.82
N LYS A 60 -1.61 1.26 4.88
CA LYS A 60 -2.45 1.40 6.07
C LYS A 60 -3.11 0.07 6.47
N GLY A 61 -3.51 -0.75 5.50
CA GLY A 61 -4.18 -2.02 5.77
C GLY A 61 -3.28 -3.00 6.53
N THR A 62 -2.03 -3.16 6.10
CA THR A 62 -1.07 -4.02 6.80
C THR A 62 -0.76 -3.47 8.19
N PHE A 63 -0.55 -2.16 8.34
CA PHE A 63 -0.33 -1.54 9.64
C PHE A 63 -1.49 -1.82 10.61
N LEU A 64 -2.74 -1.54 10.21
CA LEU A 64 -3.91 -1.74 11.07
C LEU A 64 -4.11 -3.22 11.45
N SER A 65 -3.88 -4.14 10.53
CA SER A 65 -3.99 -5.58 10.82
C SER A 65 -2.97 -6.09 11.84
N MET A 66 -1.87 -5.38 12.00
CA MET A 66 -0.79 -5.73 12.91
C MET A 66 -0.70 -4.80 14.13
N LYS A 67 -1.48 -3.72 14.19
CA LYS A 67 -1.38 -2.62 15.16
C LYS A 67 -1.21 -3.08 16.61
N LYS A 68 -1.95 -4.12 17.03
CA LYS A 68 -1.89 -4.66 18.39
C LYS A 68 -0.55 -5.31 18.77
N ARG A 69 0.31 -5.56 17.78
CA ARG A 69 1.62 -6.22 17.94
C ARG A 69 2.78 -5.24 17.73
N LEU A 70 2.50 -3.98 17.48
CA LEU A 70 3.48 -2.97 17.09
C LEU A 70 3.47 -1.81 18.10
N GLU A 71 4.66 -1.37 18.46
CA GLU A 71 4.87 -0.12 19.21
C GLU A 71 5.19 1.03 18.23
N LEU A 72 4.34 1.17 17.22
CA LEU A 72 4.46 2.20 16.18
C LEU A 72 3.21 3.07 16.14
N SER A 73 3.39 4.32 15.77
CA SER A 73 2.31 5.27 15.48
C SER A 73 2.42 5.79 14.05
N ILE A 74 1.29 6.22 13.49
CA ILE A 74 1.27 6.88 12.18
C ILE A 74 1.82 8.30 12.37
N CYS A 75 2.99 8.58 11.82
CA CYS A 75 3.57 9.91 11.85
C CYS A 75 3.03 10.81 10.73
N PHE A 76 2.71 10.23 9.58
CA PHE A 76 2.18 10.93 8.42
C PHE A 76 1.34 10.00 7.56
N GLU A 77 0.17 10.46 7.10
CA GLU A 77 -0.67 9.77 6.11
C GLU A 77 -1.32 10.76 5.14
N GLY A 78 -1.67 10.30 3.96
CA GLY A 78 -2.35 11.11 2.94
C GLY A 78 -1.41 11.91 2.06
N GLY A 79 -1.99 12.89 1.33
CA GLY A 79 -1.29 13.63 0.29
C GLY A 79 -1.14 12.84 -1.03
N ASP A 80 -0.96 13.56 -2.14
CA ASP A 80 -0.87 12.96 -3.48
C ASP A 80 0.36 12.04 -3.61
N SER A 81 1.44 12.37 -2.91
CA SER A 81 2.67 11.58 -2.91
C SER A 81 2.51 10.19 -2.30
N LEU A 82 1.54 9.97 -1.41
CA LEU A 82 1.25 8.66 -0.79
C LEU A 82 0.02 7.97 -1.37
N LEU A 83 -0.61 8.55 -2.39
CA LEU A 83 -1.78 7.93 -3.02
C LEU A 83 -1.40 6.57 -3.63
N ASN A 84 -2.12 5.52 -3.24
CA ASN A 84 -1.98 4.16 -3.72
C ASN A 84 -3.24 3.72 -4.45
N VAL A 85 -3.25 3.86 -5.78
CA VAL A 85 -4.41 3.52 -6.60
C VAL A 85 -4.41 2.03 -6.94
N TYR A 86 -5.47 1.34 -6.54
CA TYR A 86 -5.71 -0.04 -6.93
C TYR A 86 -6.43 -0.11 -8.27
N SER A 87 -5.99 -0.99 -9.14
CA SER A 87 -6.56 -1.21 -10.47
C SER A 87 -6.94 -2.66 -10.67
N VAL A 88 -8.08 -2.89 -11.31
CA VAL A 88 -8.47 -4.21 -11.82
C VAL A 88 -8.20 -4.28 -13.31
N ILE A 89 -7.41 -5.27 -13.74
CA ILE A 89 -6.92 -5.41 -15.12
C ILE A 89 -7.28 -6.80 -15.64
N SER A 90 -7.97 -6.85 -16.79
CA SER A 90 -8.20 -8.13 -17.47
C SER A 90 -7.04 -8.48 -18.40
N VAL A 91 -6.66 -9.75 -18.41
CA VAL A 91 -5.63 -10.27 -19.33
C VAL A 91 -6.10 -10.17 -20.77
N ASN A 92 -5.21 -9.79 -21.69
CA ASN A 92 -5.52 -9.66 -23.11
C ASN A 92 -5.72 -11.05 -23.75
N PRO A 93 -6.95 -11.38 -24.24
CA PRO A 93 -7.24 -12.69 -24.78
C PRO A 93 -6.52 -12.99 -26.09
N LYS A 94 -6.12 -11.95 -26.86
CA LYS A 94 -5.34 -12.15 -28.08
C LYS A 94 -3.92 -12.69 -27.80
N ARG A 95 -3.34 -12.30 -26.65
CA ARG A 95 -2.03 -12.80 -26.19
C ARG A 95 -2.12 -14.09 -25.40
N HIS A 96 -3.27 -14.31 -24.73
CA HIS A 96 -3.50 -15.44 -23.84
C HIS A 96 -4.85 -16.08 -24.15
N PRO A 97 -4.98 -16.86 -25.24
CA PRO A 97 -6.27 -17.39 -25.71
C PRO A 97 -6.94 -18.40 -24.75
N ARG A 98 -6.19 -18.95 -23.80
CA ARG A 98 -6.74 -19.89 -22.81
C ARG A 98 -7.44 -19.21 -21.63
N VAL A 99 -7.40 -17.87 -21.50
CA VAL A 99 -8.05 -17.18 -20.38
C VAL A 99 -9.55 -17.13 -20.58
N ARG A 100 -10.30 -17.27 -19.49
CA ARG A 100 -11.76 -17.12 -19.48
C ARG A 100 -12.15 -15.63 -19.51
N HIS A 101 -11.83 -14.96 -20.63
CA HIS A 101 -11.98 -13.51 -20.77
C HIS A 101 -13.41 -13.02 -20.47
N GLY A 102 -14.45 -13.76 -20.86
CA GLY A 102 -15.84 -13.40 -20.56
C GLY A 102 -16.12 -13.31 -19.06
N LEU A 103 -15.58 -14.24 -18.25
CA LEU A 103 -15.69 -14.19 -16.80
C LEU A 103 -14.86 -13.06 -16.19
N ALA A 104 -13.64 -12.85 -16.69
CA ALA A 104 -12.79 -11.75 -16.24
C ALA A 104 -13.47 -10.39 -16.48
N ARG A 105 -14.10 -10.18 -17.64
CA ARG A 105 -14.89 -8.97 -17.91
C ARG A 105 -16.04 -8.77 -16.93
N LYS A 106 -16.77 -9.81 -16.57
CA LYS A 106 -17.86 -9.72 -15.57
C LYS A 106 -17.32 -9.26 -14.21
N ILE A 107 -16.18 -9.80 -13.78
CA ILE A 107 -15.52 -9.36 -12.53
C ILE A 107 -15.12 -7.89 -12.61
N VAL A 108 -14.47 -7.47 -13.70
CA VAL A 108 -14.08 -6.05 -13.90
C VAL A 108 -15.29 -5.15 -13.85
N GLN A 109 -16.38 -5.51 -14.57
CA GLN A 109 -17.63 -4.73 -14.57
C GLN A 109 -18.26 -4.64 -13.18
N TRP A 110 -18.29 -5.75 -12.45
CA TRP A 110 -18.79 -5.77 -11.08
C TRP A 110 -17.94 -4.90 -10.16
N MET A 111 -16.61 -5.02 -10.20
CA MET A 111 -15.70 -4.24 -9.37
C MET A 111 -15.86 -2.72 -9.52
N VAL A 112 -16.26 -2.25 -10.72
CA VAL A 112 -16.51 -0.83 -10.96
C VAL A 112 -18.00 -0.45 -10.82
N SER A 113 -18.88 -1.39 -10.45
CA SER A 113 -20.29 -1.12 -10.20
C SER A 113 -20.50 -0.31 -8.92
N THR A 114 -21.63 0.39 -8.82
CA THR A 114 -21.99 1.15 -7.63
C THR A 114 -22.05 0.27 -6.38
N GLU A 115 -22.55 -0.96 -6.52
CA GLU A 115 -22.65 -1.92 -5.42
C GLU A 115 -21.27 -2.30 -4.88
N ALA A 116 -20.36 -2.78 -5.73
CA ALA A 116 -19.01 -3.15 -5.33
C ALA A 116 -18.24 -1.95 -4.75
N GLN A 117 -18.37 -0.78 -5.37
CA GLN A 117 -17.71 0.43 -4.88
C GLN A 117 -18.23 0.89 -3.52
N ARG A 118 -19.53 0.72 -3.23
CA ARG A 118 -20.09 0.97 -1.87
C ARG A 118 -19.51 -0.03 -0.87
N SER A 119 -19.47 -1.31 -1.22
CA SER A 119 -18.89 -2.35 -0.37
C SER A 119 -17.41 -2.09 -0.08
N ILE A 120 -16.63 -1.67 -1.08
CA ILE A 120 -15.22 -1.26 -0.92
C ILE A 120 -15.10 -0.08 0.05
N GLY A 121 -15.94 0.95 -0.13
CA GLY A 121 -15.91 2.14 0.73
C GLY A 121 -16.41 1.90 2.16
N ALA A 122 -17.22 0.87 2.36
CA ALA A 122 -17.71 0.46 3.69
C ALA A 122 -16.76 -0.50 4.42
N PHE A 123 -15.72 -1.00 3.74
CA PHE A 123 -14.78 -1.94 4.34
C PHE A 123 -13.89 -1.24 5.38
N THR A 124 -13.89 -1.78 6.59
CA THR A 124 -13.09 -1.25 7.70
C THR A 124 -12.21 -2.31 8.33
N VAL A 125 -11.09 -1.88 8.89
CA VAL A 125 -10.22 -2.68 9.75
C VAL A 125 -9.96 -1.89 11.02
N GLU A 126 -10.16 -2.51 12.18
CA GLU A 126 -10.07 -1.84 13.49
C GLU A 126 -10.92 -0.53 13.57
N GLY A 127 -12.08 -0.51 12.89
CA GLY A 127 -12.98 0.65 12.83
C GLY A 127 -12.58 1.74 11.83
N GLU A 128 -11.45 1.62 11.14
CA GLU A 128 -10.98 2.60 10.17
C GLU A 128 -11.26 2.18 8.72
N THR A 129 -11.76 3.10 7.91
CA THR A 129 -11.97 2.88 6.46
C THR A 129 -10.62 2.83 5.74
N LEU A 130 -10.42 1.76 4.94
CA LEU A 130 -9.16 1.56 4.21
C LEU A 130 -9.17 2.12 2.79
N PHE A 131 -10.31 2.09 2.13
CA PHE A 131 -10.38 2.37 0.70
C PHE A 131 -11.33 3.51 0.38
N ARG A 132 -10.96 4.34 -0.59
CA ARG A 132 -11.81 5.38 -1.16
C ARG A 132 -12.29 4.93 -2.54
N PRO A 133 -13.60 4.72 -2.76
CA PRO A 133 -14.14 4.36 -4.05
C PRO A 133 -13.90 5.48 -5.07
N LEU A 134 -13.32 5.15 -6.24
CA LEU A 134 -13.05 6.14 -7.29
C LEU A 134 -14.16 6.21 -8.35
N ARG A 135 -15.09 5.26 -8.38
CA ARG A 135 -16.13 5.14 -9.40
C ARG A 135 -17.54 5.48 -8.93
N ILE A 136 -17.72 5.91 -7.70
CA ILE A 136 -19.00 6.46 -7.24
C ILE A 136 -19.05 7.95 -7.64
N LYS A 137 -19.96 8.30 -8.55
CA LYS A 137 -20.32 9.70 -8.81
C LYS A 137 -21.16 10.19 -7.63
N GLY A 138 -20.59 10.89 -6.69
CA GLY A 138 -21.27 11.47 -5.54
C GLY A 138 -20.24 11.88 -4.48
N LYS A 139 -20.31 13.12 -4.02
CA LYS A 139 -19.38 13.73 -3.07
C LYS A 139 -19.14 12.80 -1.88
N VAL A 140 -17.92 12.29 -1.76
CA VAL A 140 -17.38 11.91 -0.45
C VAL A 140 -16.92 13.24 0.16
N LYS A 141 -17.65 13.71 1.18
CA LYS A 141 -17.22 14.82 2.03
C LYS A 141 -16.05 14.39 2.88
#